data_fa05a523591249e020fa47122f7c8f0f
#
_entry.id   fa05a523591249e020fa47122f7c8f0f
#
_cell.length_a   1.000
_cell.length_b   1.000
_cell.length_c   1.000
_cell.angle_alpha   90.00
_cell.angle_beta   90.00
_cell.angle_gamma   90.00
#
_symmetry.space_group_name_H-M   'P 1'
#
loop_
_entity.id
_entity.type
_entity.pdbx_description
1 polymer ?
#
loop_
_entity_poly.entity_id
_entity_poly.type
_entity_poly.pdbx_seq_one_letter_code
_entity_poly.pdbx_strand_id
1 'polypeptide(L)'
;DDSIGEWIVDKENDGTLEHPIQMPFVVYSRVVRQFERVVYNFEEEHPEFELNQYGSILERYDIKWETQSMSTVDVSKMDGQGVMALIMASVRAERFCDGALKEFFENGSIEKWLCRLKEIEESGEYFVSKPMSNIELINGSCTDQDVDVVVNAANNGLWAGGGICGVIFKKAGMVELTNACKKHKTPLNDGDAVITPAFNLKNAKAIIHAVGPNFGNTPHAFKELFNAYYNSLVVMKENGYHSISFPLISAGIFGGSLDNPAAESTKQCCRAYKKFREDYPMYAVDVKLCAFSSNEMVEAQKEFEKHI
;
A
#
# COMPACT_ATOMS: atom_id res chain seq x y z
N ASP A 1 14.46 -24.79 -34.46
CA ASP A 1 13.32 -25.47 -33.82
C ASP A 1 12.34 -24.38 -33.36
N ASP A 2 11.25 -24.22 -34.14
CA ASP A 2 10.24 -23.15 -33.91
C ASP A 2 9.18 -23.58 -32.87
N SER A 3 9.36 -24.74 -32.24
CA SER A 3 8.41 -25.23 -31.24
C SER A 3 8.56 -24.49 -29.89
N ILE A 4 7.46 -24.20 -29.23
CA ILE A 4 7.44 -23.65 -27.88
C ILE A 4 7.73 -24.74 -26.85
N GLY A 5 7.07 -25.89 -27.01
CA GLY A 5 7.19 -27.06 -26.15
C GLY A 5 6.09 -28.08 -26.46
N GLU A 6 6.30 -29.30 -25.99
CA GLU A 6 5.38 -30.42 -26.22
C GLU A 6 4.79 -30.92 -24.90
N TRP A 7 3.49 -31.23 -24.94
CA TRP A 7 2.84 -31.90 -23.83
C TRP A 7 3.24 -33.37 -23.75
N ILE A 8 3.74 -33.78 -22.62
CA ILE A 8 3.95 -35.17 -22.29
C ILE A 8 2.74 -35.68 -21.50
N VAL A 9 2.04 -36.62 -22.07
CA VAL A 9 0.84 -37.22 -21.47
C VAL A 9 1.09 -38.71 -21.31
N ASP A 10 0.94 -39.20 -20.11
CA ASP A 10 1.06 -40.65 -19.81
C ASP A 10 -0.11 -41.38 -20.47
N LYS A 11 0.21 -42.33 -21.32
CA LYS A 11 -0.75 -43.19 -22.05
C LYS A 11 -0.58 -44.67 -21.71
N GLU A 12 0.39 -44.99 -20.85
CA GLU A 12 0.78 -46.36 -20.57
C GLU A 12 0.27 -46.83 -19.19
N ASN A 13 0.11 -45.91 -18.24
CA ASN A 13 -0.31 -46.19 -16.88
C ASN A 13 -1.81 -45.95 -16.70
N ASP A 14 -2.45 -46.77 -15.85
CA ASP A 14 -3.92 -46.77 -15.64
C ASP A 14 -4.36 -46.12 -14.34
N GLY A 15 -3.42 -45.61 -13.54
CA GLY A 15 -3.71 -44.93 -12.28
C GLY A 15 -3.84 -45.86 -11.07
N THR A 16 -3.53 -47.13 -11.22
CA THR A 16 -3.45 -48.04 -10.09
C THR A 16 -2.22 -47.79 -9.23
N LEU A 17 -2.17 -48.38 -8.03
CA LEU A 17 -0.97 -48.31 -7.17
C LEU A 17 0.27 -48.96 -7.82
N GLU A 18 0.09 -49.93 -8.72
CA GLU A 18 1.15 -50.61 -9.45
C GLU A 18 1.56 -49.83 -10.69
N HIS A 19 0.64 -49.06 -11.27
CA HIS A 19 0.84 -48.27 -12.49
C HIS A 19 0.30 -46.83 -12.32
N PRO A 20 0.93 -45.99 -11.47
CA PRO A 20 0.47 -44.66 -11.19
C PRO A 20 0.61 -43.76 -12.44
N ILE A 21 -0.48 -43.05 -12.80
CA ILE A 21 -0.49 -42.08 -13.90
C ILE A 21 0.43 -40.89 -13.55
N GLN A 22 1.31 -40.55 -14.46
CA GLN A 22 2.06 -39.31 -14.41
C GLN A 22 1.15 -38.17 -14.89
N MET A 23 1.03 -37.10 -14.08
CA MET A 23 0.31 -35.91 -14.53
C MET A 23 0.92 -35.30 -15.78
N PRO A 24 0.11 -34.83 -16.74
CA PRO A 24 0.63 -34.17 -17.94
C PRO A 24 1.50 -32.97 -17.58
N PHE A 25 2.62 -32.82 -18.29
CA PHE A 25 3.53 -31.66 -18.14
C PHE A 25 4.09 -31.23 -19.48
N VAL A 26 4.62 -30.02 -19.56
CA VAL A 26 5.22 -29.48 -20.79
C VAL A 26 6.74 -29.63 -20.76
N VAL A 27 7.30 -30.20 -21.82
CA VAL A 27 8.74 -30.14 -22.08
C VAL A 27 9.01 -28.97 -22.99
N TYR A 28 9.55 -27.90 -22.43
CA TYR A 28 9.85 -26.68 -23.16
C TYR A 28 11.08 -26.80 -24.06
N SER A 29 11.04 -26.09 -25.18
CA SER A 29 12.16 -25.94 -26.09
C SER A 29 13.32 -25.20 -25.43
N ARG A 30 14.51 -25.31 -26.05
CA ARG A 30 15.70 -24.59 -25.59
C ARG A 30 15.50 -23.08 -25.56
N VAL A 31 14.75 -22.53 -26.50
CA VAL A 31 14.48 -21.09 -26.58
C VAL A 31 13.65 -20.61 -25.39
N VAL A 32 12.59 -21.33 -25.03
CA VAL A 32 11.75 -20.98 -23.86
C VAL A 32 12.55 -21.10 -22.56
N ARG A 33 13.35 -22.15 -22.40
CA ARG A 33 14.22 -22.30 -21.22
C ARG A 33 15.29 -21.20 -21.13
N GLN A 34 15.76 -20.71 -22.27
CA GLN A 34 16.69 -19.57 -22.30
C GLN A 34 15.96 -18.29 -21.92
N PHE A 35 14.74 -18.09 -22.41
CA PHE A 35 13.88 -16.95 -22.01
C PHE A 35 13.66 -16.92 -20.50
N GLU A 36 13.25 -18.03 -19.88
CA GLU A 36 13.08 -18.11 -18.41
C GLU A 36 14.37 -17.69 -17.67
N ARG A 37 15.53 -18.20 -18.13
CA ARG A 37 16.81 -17.85 -17.53
C ARG A 37 17.11 -16.36 -17.64
N VAL A 38 16.85 -15.74 -18.80
CA VAL A 38 17.06 -14.30 -19.01
C VAL A 38 16.15 -13.49 -18.07
N VAL A 39 14.90 -13.90 -17.89
CA VAL A 39 13.96 -13.23 -16.99
C VAL A 39 14.43 -13.29 -15.53
N TYR A 40 14.91 -14.44 -15.06
CA TYR A 40 15.46 -14.56 -13.71
C TYR A 40 16.77 -13.80 -13.52
N ASN A 41 17.66 -13.82 -14.51
CA ASN A 41 18.91 -13.03 -14.45
C ASN A 41 18.58 -11.53 -14.39
N PHE A 42 17.61 -11.07 -15.16
CA PHE A 42 17.15 -9.68 -15.11
C PHE A 42 16.64 -9.30 -13.71
N GLU A 43 15.86 -10.17 -13.05
CA GLU A 43 15.41 -9.92 -11.66
C GLU A 43 16.58 -9.76 -10.69
N GLU A 44 17.64 -10.56 -10.84
CA GLU A 44 18.83 -10.50 -9.99
C GLU A 44 19.71 -9.27 -10.28
N GLU A 45 19.86 -8.90 -11.56
CA GLU A 45 20.71 -7.80 -12.01
C GLU A 45 20.02 -6.42 -11.82
N HIS A 46 18.67 -6.39 -11.76
CA HIS A 46 17.85 -5.20 -11.71
C HIS A 46 16.89 -5.19 -10.52
N PRO A 47 17.40 -5.16 -9.27
CA PRO A 47 16.57 -5.17 -8.08
C PRO A 47 15.64 -3.93 -7.97
N GLU A 48 15.97 -2.85 -8.67
CA GLU A 48 15.13 -1.64 -8.75
C GLU A 48 13.77 -1.88 -9.42
N PHE A 49 13.61 -2.96 -10.20
CA PHE A 49 12.34 -3.36 -10.78
C PHE A 49 11.41 -4.08 -9.78
N GLU A 50 11.91 -4.50 -8.62
CA GLU A 50 11.14 -5.14 -7.54
C GLU A 50 10.29 -6.33 -8.01
N LEU A 51 10.77 -7.10 -8.99
CA LEU A 51 10.00 -8.17 -9.67
C LEU A 51 9.61 -9.34 -8.75
N ASN A 52 10.22 -9.47 -7.58
CA ASN A 52 9.76 -10.36 -6.52
C ASN A 52 8.36 -10.00 -6.00
N GLN A 53 7.92 -8.75 -6.20
CA GLN A 53 6.60 -8.23 -5.84
C GLN A 53 5.66 -8.08 -7.06
N TYR A 54 5.86 -8.87 -8.11
CA TYR A 54 5.09 -8.76 -9.36
C TYR A 54 3.58 -8.69 -9.16
N GLY A 55 3.02 -9.39 -8.17
CA GLY A 55 1.59 -9.33 -7.83
C GLY A 55 1.13 -7.92 -7.50
N SER A 56 1.83 -7.24 -6.58
CA SER A 56 1.52 -5.85 -6.20
C SER A 56 1.76 -4.87 -7.35
N ILE A 57 2.73 -5.18 -8.24
CA ILE A 57 2.96 -4.36 -9.44
C ILE A 57 1.76 -4.50 -10.40
N LEU A 58 1.25 -5.71 -10.63
CA LEU A 58 0.11 -5.95 -11.50
C LEU A 58 -1.18 -5.33 -10.96
N GLU A 59 -1.39 -5.36 -9.64
CA GLU A 59 -2.55 -4.71 -8.98
C GLU A 59 -2.64 -3.21 -9.28
N ARG A 60 -1.50 -2.51 -9.48
CA ARG A 60 -1.49 -1.07 -9.86
C ARG A 60 -2.13 -0.80 -11.22
N TYR A 61 -2.14 -1.80 -12.10
CA TYR A 61 -2.74 -1.75 -13.43
C TYR A 61 -4.11 -2.44 -13.47
N ASP A 62 -4.68 -2.77 -12.29
CA ASP A 62 -5.95 -3.52 -12.15
C ASP A 62 -5.92 -4.89 -12.85
N ILE A 63 -4.74 -5.53 -12.84
CA ILE A 63 -4.52 -6.83 -13.48
C ILE A 63 -4.50 -7.91 -12.40
N LYS A 64 -5.36 -8.91 -12.55
CA LYS A 64 -5.33 -10.11 -11.72
C LYS A 64 -4.28 -11.09 -12.26
N TRP A 65 -3.66 -11.84 -11.35
CA TRP A 65 -2.74 -12.90 -11.73
C TRP A 65 -3.49 -14.14 -12.24
N GLU A 66 -4.11 -13.98 -13.40
CA GLU A 66 -4.89 -14.98 -14.14
C GLU A 66 -4.57 -14.83 -15.63
N THR A 67 -4.42 -15.92 -16.36
CA THR A 67 -4.05 -15.91 -17.80
C THR A 67 -4.93 -14.95 -18.61
N GLN A 68 -6.24 -15.02 -18.42
CA GLN A 68 -7.20 -14.17 -19.14
C GLN A 68 -6.99 -12.67 -18.86
N SER A 69 -6.81 -12.29 -17.58
CA SER A 69 -6.59 -10.90 -17.19
C SER A 69 -5.28 -10.35 -17.75
N MET A 70 -4.21 -11.13 -17.66
CA MET A 70 -2.88 -10.77 -18.12
C MET A 70 -2.79 -10.67 -19.66
N SER A 71 -3.42 -11.59 -20.39
CA SER A 71 -3.36 -11.63 -21.86
C SER A 71 -4.13 -10.49 -22.54
N THR A 72 -5.20 -10.02 -21.93
CA THR A 72 -6.10 -8.99 -22.50
C THR A 72 -5.72 -7.56 -22.16
N VAL A 73 -4.72 -7.35 -21.29
CA VAL A 73 -4.33 -6.01 -20.84
C VAL A 73 -3.82 -5.13 -21.98
N ASP A 74 -4.16 -3.85 -21.92
CA ASP A 74 -3.60 -2.81 -22.80
C ASP A 74 -2.23 -2.37 -22.29
N VAL A 75 -1.17 -3.01 -22.81
CA VAL A 75 0.22 -2.71 -22.41
C VAL A 75 0.74 -1.35 -22.90
N SER A 76 0.02 -0.66 -23.79
CA SER A 76 0.45 0.66 -24.28
C SER A 76 0.54 1.71 -23.15
N LYS A 77 -0.18 1.49 -22.05
CA LYS A 77 -0.21 2.35 -20.87
C LYS A 77 0.72 1.89 -19.73
N MET A 78 1.42 0.78 -19.95
CA MET A 78 2.31 0.22 -18.95
C MET A 78 3.75 0.70 -19.18
N ASP A 79 4.45 0.92 -18.08
CA ASP A 79 5.88 1.17 -18.07
C ASP A 79 6.69 -0.13 -18.09
N GLY A 80 8.02 -0.01 -18.14
CA GLY A 80 8.92 -1.15 -18.18
C GLY A 80 8.77 -2.08 -16.98
N GLN A 81 8.55 -1.54 -15.78
CA GLN A 81 8.35 -2.33 -14.58
C GLN A 81 7.05 -3.16 -14.65
N GLY A 82 5.96 -2.54 -15.12
CA GLY A 82 4.68 -3.23 -15.27
C GLY A 82 4.74 -4.36 -16.30
N VAL A 83 5.37 -4.11 -17.46
CA VAL A 83 5.53 -5.12 -18.51
C VAL A 83 6.46 -6.26 -18.05
N MET A 84 7.58 -5.95 -17.36
CA MET A 84 8.44 -6.98 -16.79
C MET A 84 7.76 -7.79 -15.69
N ALA A 85 6.83 -7.17 -14.92
CA ALA A 85 6.01 -7.89 -13.96
C ALA A 85 5.04 -8.89 -14.62
N LEU A 86 4.45 -8.56 -15.80
CA LEU A 86 3.66 -9.51 -16.60
C LEU A 86 4.50 -10.70 -17.03
N ILE A 87 5.70 -10.45 -17.54
CA ILE A 87 6.63 -11.48 -17.97
C ILE A 87 7.03 -12.37 -16.79
N MET A 88 7.43 -11.77 -15.66
CA MET A 88 7.79 -12.52 -14.45
C MET A 88 6.62 -13.36 -13.93
N ALA A 89 5.42 -12.78 -13.91
CA ALA A 89 4.20 -13.48 -13.47
C ALA A 89 3.89 -14.68 -14.36
N SER A 90 4.07 -14.56 -15.69
CA SER A 90 3.86 -15.67 -16.62
C SER A 90 4.86 -16.82 -16.42
N VAL A 91 6.14 -16.49 -16.21
CA VAL A 91 7.18 -17.48 -15.91
C VAL A 91 6.91 -18.19 -14.58
N ARG A 92 6.48 -17.44 -13.56
CA ARG A 92 6.16 -18.02 -12.24
C ARG A 92 4.84 -18.80 -12.20
N ALA A 93 3.90 -18.49 -13.09
CA ALA A 93 2.64 -19.23 -13.21
C ALA A 93 2.87 -20.71 -13.55
N GLU A 94 3.90 -21.03 -14.33
CA GLU A 94 4.27 -22.39 -14.68
C GLU A 94 4.54 -23.29 -13.45
N ARG A 95 4.99 -22.74 -12.34
CA ARG A 95 5.22 -23.48 -11.09
C ARG A 95 3.92 -23.98 -10.42
N PHE A 96 2.79 -23.41 -10.77
CA PHE A 96 1.49 -23.71 -10.18
C PHE A 96 0.53 -24.36 -11.18
N CYS A 97 0.78 -24.15 -12.47
CA CYS A 97 -0.07 -24.66 -13.55
C CYS A 97 0.81 -25.01 -14.74
N ASP A 98 1.07 -26.31 -14.93
CA ASP A 98 1.84 -26.82 -16.07
C ASP A 98 1.23 -26.33 -17.39
N GLY A 99 2.04 -25.76 -18.25
CA GLY A 99 1.63 -25.22 -19.54
C GLY A 99 1.12 -23.79 -19.52
N ALA A 100 1.08 -23.12 -18.36
CA ALA A 100 0.69 -21.71 -18.28
C ALA A 100 1.60 -20.82 -19.11
N LEU A 101 2.91 -21.00 -19.03
CA LEU A 101 3.86 -20.24 -19.83
C LEU A 101 3.70 -20.54 -21.34
N LYS A 102 3.42 -21.80 -21.71
CA LYS A 102 3.13 -22.20 -23.09
C LYS A 102 1.95 -21.42 -23.65
N GLU A 103 0.88 -21.27 -22.88
CA GLU A 103 -0.32 -20.51 -23.28
C GLU A 103 0.02 -19.05 -23.59
N PHE A 104 0.83 -18.37 -22.77
CA PHE A 104 1.26 -16.98 -23.02
C PHE A 104 2.13 -16.82 -24.27
N PHE A 105 2.89 -17.85 -24.66
CA PHE A 105 3.59 -17.86 -25.94
C PHE A 105 2.63 -18.07 -27.10
N GLU A 106 1.72 -19.04 -27.01
CA GLU A 106 0.82 -19.43 -28.09
C GLU A 106 -0.24 -18.36 -28.41
N ASN A 107 -0.71 -17.62 -27.39
CA ASN A 107 -1.68 -16.54 -27.58
C ASN A 107 -1.04 -15.19 -27.96
N GLY A 108 0.28 -15.13 -28.15
CA GLY A 108 1.01 -13.94 -28.56
C GLY A 108 1.27 -12.91 -27.46
N SER A 109 0.94 -13.21 -26.19
CA SER A 109 1.13 -12.28 -25.06
C SER A 109 2.60 -11.93 -24.88
N ILE A 110 3.49 -12.92 -24.88
CA ILE A 110 4.94 -12.71 -24.72
C ILE A 110 5.47 -11.80 -25.84
N GLU A 111 5.11 -12.04 -27.08
CA GLU A 111 5.52 -11.19 -28.23
C GLU A 111 5.05 -9.74 -28.03
N LYS A 112 3.77 -9.55 -27.70
CA LYS A 112 3.18 -8.23 -27.42
C LYS A 112 3.93 -7.49 -26.31
N TRP A 113 4.27 -8.18 -25.22
CA TRP A 113 4.99 -7.60 -24.10
C TRP A 113 6.45 -7.24 -24.44
N LEU A 114 7.14 -8.10 -25.18
CA LEU A 114 8.49 -7.81 -25.66
C LEU A 114 8.52 -6.64 -26.66
N CYS A 115 7.51 -6.52 -27.55
CA CYS A 115 7.37 -5.35 -28.43
C CYS A 115 7.22 -4.06 -27.62
N ARG A 116 6.40 -4.09 -26.54
CA ARG A 116 6.25 -2.93 -25.68
C ARG A 116 7.54 -2.57 -24.94
N LEU A 117 8.30 -3.55 -24.44
CA LEU A 117 9.61 -3.29 -23.83
C LEU A 117 10.58 -2.63 -24.80
N LYS A 118 10.57 -3.04 -26.06
CA LYS A 118 11.41 -2.41 -27.08
C LYS A 118 11.03 -0.93 -27.33
N GLU A 119 9.73 -0.61 -27.39
CA GLU A 119 9.26 0.77 -27.48
C GLU A 119 9.71 1.61 -26.28
N ILE A 120 9.64 1.04 -25.06
CA ILE A 120 10.07 1.67 -23.82
C ILE A 120 11.58 1.89 -23.82
N GLU A 121 12.38 0.93 -24.30
CA GLU A 121 13.82 1.07 -24.43
C GLU A 121 14.19 2.25 -25.35
N GLU A 122 13.48 2.39 -26.48
CA GLU A 122 13.68 3.48 -27.43
C GLU A 122 13.26 4.85 -26.86
N SER A 123 12.23 4.91 -26.00
CA SER A 123 11.74 6.14 -25.37
C SER A 123 12.45 6.50 -24.05
N GLY A 124 13.10 5.55 -23.39
CA GLY A 124 13.70 5.71 -22.05
C GLY A 124 12.68 5.74 -20.89
N GLU A 125 11.43 5.42 -21.14
CA GLU A 125 10.34 5.44 -20.14
C GLU A 125 10.24 4.12 -19.35
N TYR A 126 11.32 3.72 -18.70
CA TYR A 126 11.37 2.44 -17.96
C TYR A 126 10.43 2.36 -16.76
N PHE A 127 10.18 3.50 -16.11
CA PHE A 127 9.31 3.59 -14.94
C PHE A 127 8.29 4.69 -15.13
N VAL A 128 7.05 4.42 -14.75
CA VAL A 128 6.13 5.52 -14.44
C VAL A 128 6.77 6.32 -13.31
N SER A 129 6.87 7.62 -13.49
CA SER A 129 7.31 8.50 -12.41
C SER A 129 6.56 8.11 -11.13
N LYS A 130 7.30 7.84 -10.04
CA LYS A 130 6.68 7.51 -8.74
C LYS A 130 5.51 8.46 -8.52
N PRO A 131 4.30 7.98 -8.22
CA PRO A 131 3.16 8.86 -8.07
C PRO A 131 3.52 9.92 -7.03
N MET A 132 3.27 11.18 -7.40
CA MET A 132 3.56 12.30 -6.50
C MET A 132 2.79 12.09 -5.20
N SER A 133 3.53 12.02 -4.12
CA SER A 133 2.98 12.05 -2.77
C SER A 133 3.46 13.30 -2.09
N ASN A 134 2.60 13.87 -1.30
CA ASN A 134 2.87 15.11 -0.61
C ASN A 134 2.59 14.99 0.89
N ILE A 135 3.30 15.79 1.68
CA ILE A 135 2.96 16.06 3.06
C ILE A 135 3.06 17.56 3.30
N GLU A 136 2.02 18.13 3.84
CA GLU A 136 1.95 19.57 4.14
C GLU A 136 1.59 19.79 5.61
N LEU A 137 2.16 20.86 6.17
CA LEU A 137 1.80 21.35 7.49
C LEU A 137 0.79 22.49 7.34
N ILE A 138 -0.39 22.32 7.96
CA ILE A 138 -1.53 23.23 7.85
C ILE A 138 -1.79 23.89 9.20
N ASN A 139 -1.96 25.22 9.21
CA ASN A 139 -2.49 25.91 10.39
C ASN A 139 -4.02 25.85 10.35
N GLY A 140 -4.61 24.99 11.17
CA GLY A 140 -6.07 24.80 11.20
C GLY A 140 -6.50 23.44 11.73
N SER A 141 -7.78 23.15 11.59
CA SER A 141 -8.36 21.87 12.03
C SER A 141 -8.25 20.80 10.94
N CYS A 142 -7.89 19.58 11.32
CA CYS A 142 -7.90 18.42 10.42
C CYS A 142 -9.33 18.11 9.90
N THR A 143 -10.38 18.49 10.65
CA THR A 143 -11.77 18.30 10.25
C THR A 143 -12.27 19.27 9.18
N ASP A 144 -11.46 20.28 8.83
CA ASP A 144 -11.84 21.29 7.84
C ASP A 144 -11.12 21.06 6.49
N GLN A 145 -10.35 19.98 6.41
CA GLN A 145 -9.64 19.59 5.21
C GLN A 145 -10.53 18.73 4.31
N ASP A 146 -10.46 18.96 3.01
CA ASP A 146 -11.07 18.10 2.00
C ASP A 146 -10.11 16.95 1.70
N VAL A 147 -10.43 15.76 2.20
CA VAL A 147 -9.58 14.56 2.16
C VAL A 147 -10.45 13.29 2.17
N ASP A 148 -9.89 12.17 1.77
CA ASP A 148 -10.61 10.89 1.91
C ASP A 148 -10.81 10.51 3.37
N VAL A 149 -9.81 10.77 4.22
CA VAL A 149 -9.79 10.31 5.62
C VAL A 149 -9.40 11.43 6.58
N VAL A 150 -10.20 11.61 7.61
CA VAL A 150 -9.88 12.46 8.78
C VAL A 150 -9.44 11.57 9.94
N VAL A 151 -8.31 11.88 10.58
CA VAL A 151 -7.85 11.15 11.75
C VAL A 151 -8.38 11.76 13.04
N ASN A 152 -8.93 10.90 13.88
CA ASN A 152 -9.28 11.17 15.26
C ASN A 152 -8.13 10.74 16.17
N ALA A 153 -7.55 11.68 16.94
CA ALA A 153 -6.69 11.33 18.07
C ALA A 153 -7.56 10.74 19.18
N ALA A 154 -7.71 9.42 19.14
CA ALA A 154 -8.65 8.67 19.94
C ALA A 154 -8.06 8.23 21.28
N ASN A 155 -8.93 7.99 22.26
CA ASN A 155 -8.60 7.18 23.42
C ASN A 155 -8.77 5.68 23.11
N ASN A 156 -8.18 4.83 23.92
CA ASN A 156 -8.16 3.38 23.71
C ASN A 156 -9.55 2.68 23.76
N GLY A 157 -10.53 3.32 24.34
CA GLY A 157 -11.91 2.81 24.40
C GLY A 157 -12.81 3.35 23.30
N LEU A 158 -12.31 4.23 22.44
CA LEU A 158 -13.02 4.83 21.30
C LEU A 158 -14.29 5.60 21.70
N TRP A 159 -14.38 6.12 22.93
CA TRP A 159 -15.50 7.00 23.34
C TRP A 159 -15.24 8.45 22.97
N ALA A 160 -16.30 9.23 22.89
CA ALA A 160 -16.22 10.66 22.67
C ALA A 160 -15.48 11.36 23.82
N GLY A 161 -14.28 11.88 23.53
CA GLY A 161 -13.41 12.59 24.47
C GLY A 161 -13.44 14.10 24.28
N GLY A 162 -12.47 14.79 24.90
CA GLY A 162 -12.24 16.21 24.72
C GLY A 162 -11.43 16.55 23.47
N GLY A 163 -11.18 17.86 23.26
CA GLY A 163 -10.36 18.35 22.14
C GLY A 163 -10.90 17.95 20.76
N ILE A 164 -9.99 17.58 19.85
CA ILE A 164 -10.35 17.20 18.47
C ILE A 164 -11.29 15.99 18.42
N CYS A 165 -11.15 15.03 19.35
CA CYS A 165 -12.02 13.87 19.44
C CYS A 165 -13.50 14.29 19.61
N GLY A 166 -13.80 15.19 20.54
CA GLY A 166 -15.15 15.70 20.74
C GLY A 166 -15.69 16.48 19.53
N VAL A 167 -14.84 17.23 18.83
CA VAL A 167 -15.21 17.94 17.60
C VAL A 167 -15.59 16.95 16.49
N ILE A 168 -14.81 15.91 16.29
CA ILE A 168 -15.08 14.87 15.28
C ILE A 168 -16.40 14.17 15.58
N PHE A 169 -16.61 13.70 16.82
CA PHE A 169 -17.87 13.05 17.21
C PHE A 169 -19.09 13.95 16.99
N LYS A 170 -18.97 15.24 17.30
CA LYS A 170 -20.04 16.22 17.06
C LYS A 170 -20.32 16.42 15.57
N LYS A 171 -19.27 16.58 14.74
CA LYS A 171 -19.42 16.81 13.29
C LYS A 171 -19.90 15.56 12.54
N ALA A 172 -19.42 14.38 12.90
CA ALA A 172 -19.79 13.12 12.26
C ALA A 172 -21.18 12.61 12.67
N GLY A 173 -21.68 13.04 13.82
CA GLY A 173 -22.90 12.51 14.43
C GLY A 173 -22.58 11.63 15.64
N MET A 174 -22.92 12.13 16.83
CA MET A 174 -22.54 11.51 18.11
C MET A 174 -23.01 10.06 18.22
N VAL A 175 -24.25 9.79 17.83
CA VAL A 175 -24.88 8.47 17.98
C VAL A 175 -24.31 7.49 16.96
N GLU A 176 -24.26 7.90 15.71
CA GLU A 176 -23.80 7.09 14.59
C GLU A 176 -22.35 6.67 14.79
N LEU A 177 -21.47 7.63 15.09
CA LEU A 177 -20.05 7.35 15.30
C LEU A 177 -19.81 6.50 16.55
N THR A 178 -20.53 6.78 17.65
CA THR A 178 -20.45 5.94 18.86
C THR A 178 -20.83 4.49 18.58
N ASN A 179 -21.90 4.27 17.79
CA ASN A 179 -22.34 2.93 17.44
C ASN A 179 -21.36 2.22 16.51
N ALA A 180 -20.70 2.96 15.61
CA ALA A 180 -19.65 2.39 14.76
C ALA A 180 -18.41 2.00 15.60
N CYS A 181 -17.96 2.86 16.50
CA CYS A 181 -16.85 2.60 17.41
C CYS A 181 -17.07 1.35 18.29
N LYS A 182 -18.29 1.12 18.78
CA LYS A 182 -18.66 -0.07 19.58
C LYS A 182 -18.51 -1.41 18.85
N LYS A 183 -18.38 -1.40 17.52
CA LYS A 183 -18.14 -2.63 16.74
C LYS A 183 -16.70 -3.10 16.80
N HIS A 184 -15.77 -2.25 17.18
CA HIS A 184 -14.37 -2.58 17.36
C HIS A 184 -14.14 -3.19 18.74
N LYS A 185 -13.23 -4.17 18.80
CA LYS A 185 -12.81 -4.76 20.07
C LYS A 185 -11.92 -3.78 20.84
N THR A 186 -12.38 -3.30 21.97
CA THR A 186 -11.65 -2.39 22.87
C THR A 186 -11.31 -3.07 24.21
N PRO A 187 -10.30 -2.60 24.97
CA PRO A 187 -9.44 -1.45 24.64
C PRO A 187 -8.45 -1.76 23.51
N LEU A 188 -8.13 -0.75 22.71
CA LEU A 188 -7.02 -0.77 21.77
C LEU A 188 -5.70 -0.48 22.50
N ASN A 189 -4.57 -0.85 21.88
CA ASN A 189 -3.26 -0.49 22.40
C ASN A 189 -2.84 0.90 21.88
N ASP A 190 -1.89 1.53 22.58
CA ASP A 190 -1.21 2.71 22.08
C ASP A 190 -0.51 2.36 20.73
N GLY A 191 -0.72 3.17 19.71
CA GLY A 191 -0.22 2.94 18.37
C GLY A 191 -1.21 2.24 17.42
N ASP A 192 -2.31 1.67 17.93
CA ASP A 192 -3.34 1.03 17.08
C ASP A 192 -4.16 2.09 16.33
N ALA A 193 -4.67 1.70 15.16
CA ALA A 193 -5.57 2.51 14.34
C ALA A 193 -6.71 1.64 13.77
N VAL A 194 -7.94 2.16 13.83
CA VAL A 194 -9.13 1.50 13.27
C VAL A 194 -9.98 2.50 12.49
N ILE A 195 -10.80 2.03 11.55
CA ILE A 195 -11.55 2.89 10.63
C ILE A 195 -13.06 2.76 10.85
N THR A 196 -13.77 3.89 10.68
CA THR A 196 -15.24 3.96 10.63
C THR A 196 -15.68 4.85 9.48
N PRO A 197 -16.94 4.76 9.02
CA PRO A 197 -17.49 5.75 8.10
C PRO A 197 -17.48 7.17 8.72
N ALA A 198 -17.42 8.20 7.85
CA ALA A 198 -17.40 9.59 8.28
C ALA A 198 -18.79 10.16 8.61
N PHE A 199 -19.87 9.47 8.26
CA PHE A 199 -21.26 9.86 8.48
C PHE A 199 -21.56 11.31 8.01
N ASN A 200 -21.82 12.25 8.96
CA ASN A 200 -22.19 13.63 8.64
C ASN A 200 -20.97 14.55 8.40
N LEU A 201 -19.73 14.04 8.50
CA LEU A 201 -18.52 14.78 8.17
C LEU A 201 -18.33 14.80 6.64
N LYS A 202 -18.91 15.81 5.96
CA LYS A 202 -19.13 15.83 4.51
C LYS A 202 -17.86 15.94 3.66
N ASN A 203 -16.77 16.44 4.25
CA ASN A 203 -15.48 16.64 3.59
C ASN A 203 -14.53 15.46 3.76
N ALA A 204 -15.04 14.31 4.24
CA ALA A 204 -14.31 13.06 4.33
C ALA A 204 -15.22 11.86 4.03
N LYS A 205 -14.62 10.75 3.60
CA LYS A 205 -15.30 9.47 3.35
C LYS A 205 -15.26 8.56 4.58
N ALA A 206 -14.16 8.65 5.35
CA ALA A 206 -13.94 7.82 6.53
C ALA A 206 -13.24 8.60 7.66
N ILE A 207 -13.32 8.05 8.87
CA ILE A 207 -12.58 8.50 10.04
C ILE A 207 -11.69 7.34 10.50
N ILE A 208 -10.38 7.60 10.65
CA ILE A 208 -9.46 6.67 11.30
C ILE A 208 -9.26 7.14 12.75
N HIS A 209 -9.50 6.23 13.68
CA HIS A 209 -9.29 6.43 15.11
C HIS A 209 -7.90 5.92 15.47
N ALA A 210 -6.94 6.82 15.64
CA ALA A 210 -5.56 6.54 16.00
C ALA A 210 -5.35 6.72 17.49
N VAL A 211 -4.91 5.69 18.19
CA VAL A 211 -4.66 5.74 19.64
C VAL A 211 -3.22 6.19 19.90
N GLY A 212 -3.06 7.47 20.19
CA GLY A 212 -1.77 8.01 20.61
C GLY A 212 -1.48 7.71 22.10
N PRO A 213 -0.19 7.54 22.47
CA PRO A 213 0.19 7.34 23.86
C PRO A 213 -0.08 8.57 24.73
N ASN A 214 -0.33 8.35 26.00
CA ASN A 214 -0.39 9.41 27.00
C ASN A 214 0.98 9.54 27.70
N PHE A 215 1.76 10.55 27.32
CA PHE A 215 3.10 10.78 27.84
C PHE A 215 3.14 11.15 29.33
N GLY A 216 2.02 11.49 29.94
CA GLY A 216 1.91 11.60 31.38
C GLY A 216 2.02 10.25 32.12
N ASN A 217 1.62 9.16 31.45
CA ASN A 217 1.66 7.80 31.98
C ASN A 217 2.83 6.98 31.41
N THR A 218 3.19 7.22 30.16
CA THR A 218 4.21 6.47 29.40
C THR A 218 5.22 7.43 28.75
N PRO A 219 6.17 8.01 29.51
CA PRO A 219 7.04 9.11 29.05
C PRO A 219 7.92 8.81 27.84
N HIS A 220 8.16 7.54 27.51
CA HIS A 220 9.07 7.10 26.45
C HIS A 220 8.35 6.38 25.28
N ALA A 221 7.04 6.54 25.16
CA ALA A 221 6.21 5.86 24.16
C ALA A 221 6.29 6.50 22.74
N PHE A 222 7.50 6.84 22.29
CA PHE A 222 7.73 7.45 20.98
C PHE A 222 7.47 6.50 19.81
N LYS A 223 7.69 5.19 20.05
CA LYS A 223 7.39 4.16 19.06
C LYS A 223 5.88 4.02 18.86
N GLU A 224 5.11 4.08 19.91
CA GLU A 224 3.65 4.00 19.89
C GLU A 224 3.07 5.24 19.20
N LEU A 225 3.64 6.43 19.42
CA LEU A 225 3.24 7.63 18.69
C LEU A 225 3.56 7.52 17.19
N PHE A 226 4.74 7.03 16.83
CA PHE A 226 5.08 6.72 15.43
C PHE A 226 4.08 5.72 14.84
N ASN A 227 3.78 4.63 15.55
CA ASN A 227 2.84 3.61 15.09
C ASN A 227 1.43 4.16 14.89
N ALA A 228 0.95 5.09 15.72
CA ALA A 228 -0.36 5.71 15.53
C ALA A 228 -0.47 6.43 14.19
N TYR A 229 0.58 7.11 13.75
CA TYR A 229 0.65 7.73 12.42
C TYR A 229 0.81 6.69 11.31
N TYR A 230 1.79 5.78 11.46
CA TYR A 230 2.11 4.78 10.43
C TYR A 230 0.93 3.82 10.18
N ASN A 231 0.32 3.27 11.23
CA ASN A 231 -0.82 2.37 11.12
C ASN A 231 -2.06 3.08 10.54
N SER A 232 -2.21 4.37 10.78
CA SER A 232 -3.27 5.16 10.12
C SER A 232 -3.06 5.23 8.61
N LEU A 233 -1.82 5.42 8.14
CA LEU A 233 -1.49 5.40 6.72
C LEU A 233 -1.71 4.01 6.10
N VAL A 234 -1.37 2.94 6.83
CA VAL A 234 -1.60 1.56 6.39
C VAL A 234 -3.10 1.27 6.28
N VAL A 235 -3.88 1.60 7.32
CA VAL A 235 -5.36 1.43 7.32
C VAL A 235 -6.00 2.23 6.19
N MET A 236 -5.55 3.47 5.95
CA MET A 236 -6.00 4.28 4.82
C MET A 236 -5.75 3.55 3.49
N LYS A 237 -4.52 3.04 3.26
CA LYS A 237 -4.14 2.29 2.05
C LYS A 237 -4.97 1.03 1.87
N GLU A 238 -5.17 0.23 2.93
CA GLU A 238 -5.96 -1.01 2.89
C GLU A 238 -7.43 -0.78 2.49
N ASN A 239 -7.92 0.45 2.67
CA ASN A 239 -9.27 0.86 2.27
C ASN A 239 -9.31 1.64 0.94
N GLY A 240 -8.19 1.72 0.20
CA GLY A 240 -8.11 2.34 -1.12
C GLY A 240 -8.21 3.87 -1.11
N TYR A 241 -7.88 4.55 0.01
CA TYR A 241 -7.90 5.99 0.14
C TYR A 241 -6.52 6.61 -0.06
N HIS A 242 -6.45 7.81 -0.65
CA HIS A 242 -5.19 8.43 -1.06
C HIS A 242 -4.89 9.77 -0.38
N SER A 243 -5.83 10.32 0.40
CA SER A 243 -5.62 11.59 1.12
C SER A 243 -6.09 11.48 2.57
N ILE A 244 -5.29 12.05 3.48
CA ILE A 244 -5.50 11.93 4.91
C ILE A 244 -5.12 13.22 5.65
N SER A 245 -5.93 13.64 6.61
CA SER A 245 -5.61 14.74 7.50
C SER A 245 -5.45 14.27 8.94
N PHE A 246 -4.34 14.65 9.54
CA PHE A 246 -3.98 14.34 10.91
C PHE A 246 -4.07 15.58 11.79
N PRO A 247 -4.56 15.45 13.04
CA PRO A 247 -4.20 16.39 14.10
C PRO A 247 -2.79 16.07 14.61
N LEU A 248 -2.20 16.94 15.42
CA LEU A 248 -1.01 16.59 16.18
C LEU A 248 -1.39 15.59 17.28
N ILE A 249 -1.19 14.29 17.02
CA ILE A 249 -1.53 13.20 17.94
C ILE A 249 -0.68 13.32 19.21
N SER A 250 -1.28 13.13 20.36
CA SER A 250 -0.65 13.27 21.70
C SER A 250 -0.03 14.66 21.97
N ALA A 251 -0.38 15.72 21.23
CA ALA A 251 0.14 17.06 21.48
C ALA A 251 -0.69 17.89 22.48
N GLY A 252 -1.95 17.48 22.73
CA GLY A 252 -2.82 18.14 23.72
C GLY A 252 -2.66 17.53 25.12
N ILE A 253 -3.78 17.10 25.73
CA ILE A 253 -3.82 16.51 27.07
C ILE A 253 -2.85 15.32 27.22
N PHE A 254 -2.66 14.54 26.18
CA PHE A 254 -1.76 13.38 26.17
C PHE A 254 -0.28 13.75 25.96
N GLY A 255 0.05 15.03 25.76
CA GLY A 255 1.44 15.50 25.68
C GLY A 255 2.21 15.32 26.98
N GLY A 256 1.50 15.40 28.12
CA GLY A 256 2.00 15.00 29.45
C GLY A 256 3.36 15.59 29.81
N SER A 257 4.38 14.75 29.87
CA SER A 257 5.75 15.08 30.29
C SER A 257 6.68 15.55 29.15
N LEU A 258 6.17 15.71 27.94
CA LEU A 258 6.99 16.18 26.82
C LEU A 258 7.27 17.67 26.96
N ASP A 259 8.53 18.08 26.75
CA ASP A 259 8.93 19.49 26.74
C ASP A 259 8.26 20.25 25.57
N ASN A 260 8.14 19.60 24.41
CA ASN A 260 7.50 20.17 23.23
C ASN A 260 6.65 19.10 22.50
N PRO A 261 5.39 18.90 22.94
CA PRO A 261 4.51 17.89 22.37
C PRO A 261 4.22 18.11 20.87
N ALA A 262 4.09 19.37 20.42
CA ALA A 262 3.84 19.67 19.00
C ALA A 262 5.02 19.28 18.12
N ALA A 263 6.23 19.59 18.51
CA ALA A 263 7.43 19.21 17.79
C ALA A 263 7.59 17.68 17.73
N GLU A 264 7.42 16.97 18.85
CA GLU A 264 7.55 15.50 18.87
C GLU A 264 6.47 14.82 18.00
N SER A 265 5.24 15.29 18.07
CA SER A 265 4.14 14.79 17.23
C SER A 265 4.44 14.98 15.74
N THR A 266 4.93 16.16 15.35
CA THR A 266 5.34 16.47 13.97
C THR A 266 6.47 15.56 13.50
N LYS A 267 7.51 15.38 14.31
CA LYS A 267 8.64 14.49 14.02
C LYS A 267 8.17 13.04 13.75
N GLN A 268 7.30 12.50 14.59
CA GLN A 268 6.83 11.12 14.40
C GLN A 268 5.92 11.00 13.18
N CYS A 269 5.11 12.01 12.86
CA CYS A 269 4.32 12.04 11.60
C CYS A 269 5.23 12.03 10.37
N CYS A 270 6.24 12.91 10.30
CA CYS A 270 7.18 12.95 9.18
C CYS A 270 7.96 11.64 9.01
N ARG A 271 8.39 11.02 10.13
CA ARG A 271 9.05 9.71 10.11
C ARG A 271 8.12 8.60 9.59
N ALA A 272 6.86 8.59 10.04
CA ALA A 272 5.86 7.63 9.60
C ALA A 272 5.54 7.80 8.11
N TYR A 273 5.40 9.03 7.63
CA TYR A 273 5.23 9.33 6.22
C TYR A 273 6.42 8.83 5.38
N LYS A 274 7.65 9.12 5.77
CA LYS A 274 8.86 8.63 5.07
C LYS A 274 8.90 7.11 5.02
N LYS A 275 8.67 6.46 6.16
CA LYS A 275 8.65 5.00 6.23
C LYS A 275 7.54 4.39 5.36
N PHE A 276 6.35 4.98 5.36
CA PHE A 276 5.25 4.55 4.50
C PHE A 276 5.62 4.67 3.01
N ARG A 277 6.30 5.75 2.62
CA ARG A 277 6.79 5.96 1.24
C ARG A 277 7.89 4.98 0.84
N GLU A 278 8.69 4.52 1.79
CA GLU A 278 9.68 3.46 1.58
C GLU A 278 9.00 2.10 1.39
N ASP A 279 8.02 1.79 2.25
CA ASP A 279 7.32 0.49 2.22
C ASP A 279 6.33 0.37 1.05
N TYR A 280 5.76 1.50 0.63
CA TYR A 280 4.76 1.55 -0.46
C TYR A 280 5.12 2.63 -1.50
N PRO A 281 6.26 2.47 -2.21
CA PRO A 281 6.82 3.53 -3.08
C PRO A 281 5.90 3.93 -4.23
N MET A 282 5.00 3.03 -4.62
CA MET A 282 4.07 3.23 -5.74
C MET A 282 2.66 3.63 -5.28
N TYR A 283 2.42 3.77 -3.99
CA TYR A 283 1.14 4.25 -3.46
C TYR A 283 1.18 5.76 -3.26
N ALA A 284 0.43 6.50 -4.09
CA ALA A 284 0.28 7.95 -3.93
C ALA A 284 -0.48 8.28 -2.65
N VAL A 285 0.04 9.20 -1.85
CA VAL A 285 -0.63 9.68 -0.65
C VAL A 285 -0.41 11.18 -0.44
N ASP A 286 -1.50 11.90 -0.17
CA ASP A 286 -1.49 13.29 0.26
C ASP A 286 -1.79 13.37 1.76
N VAL A 287 -0.83 13.85 2.53
CA VAL A 287 -0.91 13.97 3.99
C VAL A 287 -1.01 15.44 4.36
N LYS A 288 -2.01 15.80 5.15
CA LYS A 288 -2.18 17.11 5.76
C LYS A 288 -2.00 16.98 7.28
N LEU A 289 -0.88 17.46 7.80
CA LEU A 289 -0.65 17.54 9.24
C LEU A 289 -1.15 18.89 9.75
N CYS A 290 -2.12 18.89 10.65
CA CYS A 290 -2.82 20.10 11.08
C CYS A 290 -2.43 20.49 12.51
N ALA A 291 -1.78 21.65 12.64
CA ALA A 291 -1.54 22.32 13.90
C ALA A 291 -2.66 23.34 14.15
N PHE A 292 -3.43 23.15 15.23
CA PHE A 292 -4.65 23.93 15.45
C PHE A 292 -4.39 25.36 15.94
N SER A 293 -3.46 25.54 16.86
CA SER A 293 -3.10 26.86 17.39
C SER A 293 -1.85 27.43 16.75
N SER A 294 -1.70 28.76 16.79
CA SER A 294 -0.50 29.44 16.27
C SER A 294 0.77 29.01 17.02
N ASN A 295 0.68 28.70 18.32
CA ASN A 295 1.82 28.22 19.09
C ASN A 295 2.24 26.83 18.66
N GLU A 296 1.29 25.89 18.47
CA GLU A 296 1.56 24.56 17.92
C GLU A 296 2.16 24.67 16.52
N MET A 297 1.64 25.58 15.68
CA MET A 297 2.13 25.79 14.32
C MET A 297 3.61 26.24 14.30
N VAL A 298 4.00 27.16 15.16
CA VAL A 298 5.40 27.64 15.24
C VAL A 298 6.36 26.50 15.59
N GLU A 299 6.00 25.68 16.56
CA GLU A 299 6.85 24.57 17.00
C GLU A 299 6.84 23.40 15.99
N ALA A 300 5.68 23.11 15.42
CA ALA A 300 5.54 22.10 14.37
C ALA A 300 6.34 22.50 13.11
N GLN A 301 6.30 23.78 12.70
CA GLN A 301 7.04 24.26 11.52
C GLN A 301 8.54 24.06 11.65
N LYS A 302 9.11 24.42 12.80
CA LYS A 302 10.55 24.24 13.07
C LYS A 302 10.99 22.78 12.96
N GLU A 303 10.12 21.86 13.37
CA GLU A 303 10.43 20.44 13.33
C GLU A 303 10.16 19.84 11.95
N PHE A 304 9.09 20.27 11.27
CA PHE A 304 8.73 19.85 9.93
C PHE A 304 9.86 20.14 8.91
N GLU A 305 10.43 21.35 8.94
CA GLU A 305 11.54 21.79 8.06
C GLU A 305 12.82 20.95 8.23
N LYS A 306 13.02 20.29 9.38
CA LYS A 306 14.16 19.38 9.58
C LYS A 306 13.95 18.01 8.92
N HIS A 307 12.72 17.67 8.67
CA HIS A 307 12.35 16.31 8.25
C HIS A 307 11.80 16.23 6.82
N ILE A 308 11.40 17.34 6.22
CA ILE A 308 10.87 17.40 4.85
C ILE A 308 11.72 18.36 4.03
#